data_c3235b6bbd5ff51da7fcf5ad8651eb30
#
_entry.id   c3235b6bbd5ff51da7fcf5ad8651eb30
#
_cell.length_a   1.000
_cell.length_b   1.000
_cell.length_c   1.000
_cell.angle_alpha   90.00
_cell.angle_beta   90.00
_cell.angle_gamma   90.00
#
_symmetry.space_group_name_H-M   'P 1'
#
loop_
_entity.id
_entity.type
_entity.pdbx_description
1 polymer ?
#
loop_
_entity_poly.entity_id
_entity_poly.type
_entity_poly.pdbx_seq_one_letter_code
_entity_poly.pdbx_strand_id
1 'polypeptide(L)'
;RIKSPEGMQFEAPGELGVLLGLDRAPEVKTIRRKLRELSEARSAQRLSAALAERWVAASRRDAGLFYVDGHVRPYHGEKHRLTKTHVARRNLSMAATTDYWVNDKKAEPLFVVTGTLNERLISAMNRRILPEVRRLVGPKRRVTMVFDREGWSPKWFKALYAQRFDVLSYRKGNYDLWPRSDFSVVRGQVEGRKVEYELAERTVEVLPGFKMREVRRMRTDGKQTAVLTTRWTMPVLAVAWRMFERWRQENFFRYM
;
A
#
# COMPACT_ATOMS: atom_id res chain seq x y z
N ARG A 1 0.22 -15.25 22.55
CA ARG A 1 -0.53 -14.59 21.45
C ARG A 1 -1.31 -15.64 20.66
N ILE A 2 -2.63 -15.54 20.67
CA ILE A 2 -3.52 -16.41 19.91
C ILE A 2 -3.47 -15.98 18.44
N LYS A 3 -3.05 -16.89 17.54
CA LYS A 3 -2.84 -16.59 16.11
C LYS A 3 -4.00 -17.08 15.22
N SER A 4 -4.82 -17.97 15.74
CA SER A 4 -5.96 -18.55 15.01
C SER A 4 -7.05 -18.94 15.99
N PRO A 5 -8.30 -19.14 15.55
CA PRO A 5 -9.36 -19.68 16.41
C PRO A 5 -8.96 -20.97 17.13
N GLU A 6 -8.16 -21.83 16.46
CA GLU A 6 -7.68 -23.09 17.03
C GLU A 6 -6.76 -22.87 18.23
N GLY A 7 -5.98 -21.79 18.24
CA GLY A 7 -5.11 -21.43 19.35
C GLY A 7 -5.85 -21.22 20.67
N MET A 8 -7.15 -20.87 20.58
CA MET A 8 -7.98 -20.66 21.80
C MET A 8 -8.25 -21.94 22.58
N GLN A 9 -8.17 -23.12 21.95
CA GLN A 9 -8.38 -24.39 22.66
C GLN A 9 -7.29 -24.70 23.69
N PHE A 10 -6.15 -24.03 23.62
CA PHE A 10 -5.02 -24.20 24.54
C PHE A 10 -5.03 -23.19 25.69
N GLU A 11 -5.99 -22.27 25.70
CA GLU A 11 -6.13 -21.25 26.74
C GLU A 11 -7.23 -21.64 27.73
N ALA A 12 -7.13 -21.19 28.98
CA ALA A 12 -8.17 -21.38 29.98
C ALA A 12 -9.45 -20.58 29.61
N PRO A 13 -10.59 -21.24 29.32
CA PRO A 13 -11.75 -20.54 28.78
C PRO A 13 -12.33 -19.45 29.68
N GLY A 14 -12.27 -19.64 31.00
CA GLY A 14 -12.72 -18.64 31.98
C GLY A 14 -11.82 -17.42 32.00
N GLU A 15 -10.50 -17.60 32.09
CA GLU A 15 -9.53 -16.50 32.10
C GLU A 15 -9.58 -15.68 30.81
N LEU A 16 -9.62 -16.38 29.66
CA LEU A 16 -9.77 -15.72 28.36
C LEU A 16 -11.13 -14.99 28.25
N GLY A 17 -12.18 -15.55 28.82
CA GLY A 17 -13.51 -14.93 28.89
C GLY A 17 -13.46 -13.61 29.60
N VAL A 18 -12.86 -13.56 30.79
CA VAL A 18 -12.73 -12.32 31.58
C VAL A 18 -12.01 -11.22 30.79
N LEU A 19 -10.92 -11.56 30.07
CA LEU A 19 -10.21 -10.60 29.21
C LEU A 19 -11.06 -10.06 28.05
N LEU A 20 -12.07 -10.83 27.62
CA LEU A 20 -12.99 -10.45 26.56
C LEU A 20 -14.29 -9.79 27.09
N GLY A 21 -14.41 -9.60 28.41
CA GLY A 21 -15.64 -9.10 29.05
C GLY A 21 -16.80 -10.12 29.01
N LEU A 22 -16.48 -11.40 29.00
CA LEU A 22 -17.41 -12.52 28.95
C LEU A 22 -17.19 -13.46 30.15
N ASP A 23 -18.21 -14.19 30.57
CA ASP A 23 -18.09 -15.21 31.62
C ASP A 23 -17.15 -16.35 31.18
N ARG A 24 -17.18 -16.66 29.90
CA ARG A 24 -16.36 -17.71 29.29
C ARG A 24 -16.05 -17.38 27.84
N ALA A 25 -14.84 -17.68 27.40
CA ALA A 25 -14.48 -17.59 25.98
C ALA A 25 -15.34 -18.54 25.12
N PRO A 26 -15.80 -18.09 23.94
CA PRO A 26 -16.56 -18.95 23.04
C PRO A 26 -15.71 -20.09 22.51
N GLU A 27 -16.32 -21.24 22.27
CA GLU A 27 -15.66 -22.39 21.66
C GLU A 27 -15.21 -22.08 20.22
N VAL A 28 -14.13 -22.73 19.78
CA VAL A 28 -13.58 -22.62 18.42
C VAL A 28 -14.66 -22.82 17.35
N LYS A 29 -15.54 -23.82 17.56
CA LYS A 29 -16.67 -24.10 16.65
C LYS A 29 -17.63 -22.91 16.51
N THR A 30 -17.93 -22.24 17.61
CA THR A 30 -18.80 -21.06 17.64
C THR A 30 -18.15 -19.90 16.89
N ILE A 31 -16.86 -19.64 17.12
CA ILE A 31 -16.12 -18.61 16.42
C ILE A 31 -16.09 -18.88 14.92
N ARG A 32 -15.78 -20.10 14.50
CA ARG A 32 -15.78 -20.48 13.08
C ARG A 32 -17.15 -20.29 12.42
N ARG A 33 -18.22 -20.63 13.12
CA ARG A 33 -19.59 -20.39 12.65
C ARG A 33 -19.85 -18.90 12.46
N LYS A 34 -19.50 -18.07 13.46
CA LYS A 34 -19.67 -16.62 13.38
C LYS A 34 -18.82 -15.97 12.30
N LEU A 35 -17.58 -16.40 12.11
CA LEU A 35 -16.74 -15.93 11.01
C LEU A 35 -17.35 -16.27 9.64
N ARG A 36 -17.96 -17.45 9.49
CA ARG A 36 -18.65 -17.84 8.26
C ARG A 36 -19.86 -16.95 8.01
N GLU A 37 -20.74 -16.77 9.01
CA GLU A 37 -21.91 -15.88 8.93
C GLU A 37 -21.51 -14.46 8.51
N LEU A 38 -20.45 -13.90 9.12
CA LEU A 38 -19.92 -12.57 8.79
C LEU A 38 -19.36 -12.51 7.36
N SER A 39 -18.72 -13.58 6.90
CA SER A 39 -18.17 -13.69 5.55
C SER A 39 -19.29 -13.75 4.50
N GLU A 40 -20.28 -14.59 4.71
CA GLU A 40 -21.45 -14.73 3.82
C GLU A 40 -22.24 -13.40 3.71
N ALA A 41 -22.39 -12.70 4.82
CA ALA A 41 -23.03 -11.38 4.87
C ALA A 41 -22.16 -10.24 4.32
N ARG A 42 -20.94 -10.50 3.84
CA ARG A 42 -19.93 -9.49 3.42
C ARG A 42 -19.69 -8.39 4.46
N SER A 43 -19.81 -8.74 5.74
CA SER A 43 -19.72 -7.79 6.85
C SER A 43 -18.34 -7.19 6.99
N ALA A 44 -17.28 -7.93 6.61
CA ALA A 44 -15.91 -7.44 6.63
C ALA A 44 -15.71 -6.24 5.70
N GLN A 45 -16.23 -6.30 4.47
CA GLN A 45 -16.14 -5.19 3.51
C GLN A 45 -16.91 -3.96 3.99
N ARG A 46 -18.12 -4.15 4.54
CA ARG A 46 -18.93 -3.05 5.10
C ARG A 46 -18.24 -2.40 6.30
N LEU A 47 -17.69 -3.19 7.21
CA LEU A 47 -16.94 -2.69 8.35
C LEU A 47 -15.69 -1.92 7.90
N SER A 48 -14.91 -2.48 6.98
CA SER A 48 -13.72 -1.81 6.42
C SER A 48 -14.07 -0.47 5.78
N ALA A 49 -15.13 -0.41 4.97
CA ALA A 49 -15.59 0.81 4.34
C ALA A 49 -16.04 1.87 5.37
N ALA A 50 -16.82 1.47 6.38
CA ALA A 50 -17.28 2.38 7.43
C ALA A 50 -16.13 2.93 8.30
N LEU A 51 -15.14 2.10 8.63
CA LEU A 51 -13.93 2.52 9.34
C LEU A 51 -13.11 3.50 8.50
N ALA A 52 -12.89 3.20 7.22
CA ALA A 52 -12.16 4.08 6.31
C ALA A 52 -12.84 5.46 6.18
N GLU A 53 -14.17 5.51 6.10
CA GLU A 53 -14.93 6.77 6.11
C GLU A 53 -14.70 7.59 7.38
N ARG A 54 -14.78 6.96 8.55
CA ARG A 54 -14.55 7.64 9.83
C ARG A 54 -13.14 8.18 9.93
N TRP A 55 -12.12 7.42 9.55
CA TRP A 55 -10.72 7.84 9.60
C TRP A 55 -10.43 8.98 8.63
N VAL A 56 -10.94 8.90 7.39
CA VAL A 56 -10.79 9.98 6.42
C VAL A 56 -11.54 11.23 6.87
N ALA A 57 -12.72 11.11 7.47
CA ALA A 57 -13.48 12.24 8.01
C ALA A 57 -12.75 12.92 9.18
N ALA A 58 -12.15 12.13 10.08
CA ALA A 58 -11.39 12.62 11.24
C ALA A 58 -10.08 13.30 10.83
N SER A 59 -9.46 12.87 9.73
CA SER A 59 -8.14 13.34 9.28
C SER A 59 -8.16 13.79 7.81
N ARG A 60 -9.10 14.63 7.43
CA ARG A 60 -9.25 15.11 6.04
C ARG A 60 -7.97 15.65 5.41
N ARG A 61 -7.11 16.32 6.19
CA ARG A 61 -5.83 16.84 5.68
C ARG A 61 -4.88 15.73 5.27
N ASP A 62 -4.93 14.59 5.96
CA ASP A 62 -4.05 13.44 5.75
C ASP A 62 -4.49 12.60 4.54
N ALA A 63 -5.77 12.66 4.16
CA ALA A 63 -6.34 12.00 3.00
C ALA A 63 -5.98 12.66 1.64
N GLY A 64 -4.76 13.17 1.51
CA GLY A 64 -4.22 13.75 0.26
C GLY A 64 -3.16 12.88 -0.40
N LEU A 65 -2.75 11.79 0.27
CA LEU A 65 -1.77 10.84 -0.22
C LEU A 65 -2.10 9.44 0.32
N PHE A 66 -2.04 8.45 -0.55
CA PHE A 66 -2.28 7.06 -0.23
C PHE A 66 -1.17 6.17 -0.76
N TYR A 67 -0.67 5.30 0.10
CA TYR A 67 0.24 4.23 -0.29
C TYR A 67 -0.55 3.01 -0.69
N VAL A 68 -0.13 2.34 -1.75
CA VAL A 68 -0.71 1.06 -2.17
C VAL A 68 0.40 0.04 -2.31
N ASP A 69 0.24 -1.09 -1.65
CA ASP A 69 1.20 -2.19 -1.70
C ASP A 69 0.50 -3.54 -1.74
N GLY A 70 1.08 -4.48 -2.49
CA GLY A 70 0.59 -5.83 -2.62
C GLY A 70 1.29 -6.78 -1.65
N HIS A 71 0.52 -7.48 -0.83
CA HIS A 71 1.02 -8.54 0.05
C HIS A 71 0.55 -9.91 -0.45
N VAL A 72 1.49 -10.74 -0.89
CA VAL A 72 1.20 -12.12 -1.31
C VAL A 72 1.01 -13.00 -0.09
N ARG A 73 -0.17 -13.56 0.06
CA ARG A 73 -0.55 -14.43 1.17
C ARG A 73 -0.65 -15.89 0.69
N PRO A 74 0.26 -16.76 1.14
CA PRO A 74 0.20 -18.19 0.82
C PRO A 74 -1.08 -18.84 1.33
N TYR A 75 -1.64 -19.72 0.52
CA TYR A 75 -2.79 -20.53 0.87
C TYR A 75 -2.37 -21.99 1.12
N HIS A 76 -2.62 -22.48 2.30
CA HIS A 76 -2.30 -23.84 2.72
C HIS A 76 -3.52 -24.75 2.81
N GLY A 77 -4.70 -24.23 2.42
CA GLY A 77 -5.93 -25.01 2.44
C GLY A 77 -6.11 -25.87 1.20
N GLU A 78 -6.95 -26.91 1.29
CA GLU A 78 -7.24 -27.84 0.20
C GLU A 78 -8.56 -27.53 -0.52
N LYS A 79 -9.42 -26.68 0.09
CA LYS A 79 -10.78 -26.42 -0.41
C LYS A 79 -10.86 -25.61 -1.71
N HIS A 80 -9.83 -24.79 -1.98
CA HIS A 80 -9.83 -23.92 -3.16
C HIS A 80 -8.55 -24.14 -3.97
N ARG A 81 -8.71 -24.34 -5.28
CA ARG A 81 -7.59 -24.37 -6.22
C ARG A 81 -7.22 -22.93 -6.59
N LEU A 82 -6.18 -22.40 -5.96
CA LEU A 82 -5.64 -21.10 -6.27
C LEU A 82 -4.48 -21.22 -7.25
N THR A 83 -4.29 -20.19 -8.08
CA THR A 83 -3.14 -20.10 -8.97
C THR A 83 -1.85 -19.96 -8.18
N LYS A 84 -0.78 -20.59 -8.67
CA LYS A 84 0.53 -20.45 -8.06
C LYS A 84 1.10 -19.06 -8.35
N THR A 85 1.52 -18.38 -7.29
CA THR A 85 2.19 -17.07 -7.33
C THR A 85 3.53 -17.19 -6.63
N HIS A 86 4.54 -16.47 -7.10
CA HIS A 86 5.83 -16.45 -6.44
C HIS A 86 5.73 -15.77 -5.07
N VAL A 87 6.04 -16.51 -4.03
CA VAL A 87 6.09 -16.04 -2.64
C VAL A 87 7.55 -15.72 -2.31
N ALA A 88 7.93 -14.45 -2.44
CA ALA A 88 9.32 -14.00 -2.32
C ALA A 88 10.00 -14.43 -1.00
N ARG A 89 9.28 -14.39 0.13
CA ARG A 89 9.82 -14.82 1.43
C ARG A 89 10.22 -16.31 1.49
N ARG A 90 9.63 -17.13 0.63
CA ARG A 90 9.88 -18.59 0.58
C ARG A 90 10.65 -19.00 -0.67
N ASN A 91 10.86 -18.06 -1.59
CA ASN A 91 11.45 -18.30 -2.91
C ASN A 91 10.81 -19.48 -3.66
N LEU A 92 9.50 -19.63 -3.52
CA LEU A 92 8.72 -20.71 -4.10
C LEU A 92 7.45 -20.19 -4.76
N SER A 93 7.02 -20.86 -5.85
CA SER A 93 5.69 -20.65 -6.43
C SER A 93 4.68 -21.57 -5.76
N MET A 94 3.74 -21.00 -5.03
CA MET A 94 2.70 -21.73 -4.29
C MET A 94 1.34 -21.05 -4.45
N ALA A 95 0.27 -21.81 -4.16
CA ALA A 95 -1.07 -21.28 -4.14
C ALA A 95 -1.14 -20.05 -3.21
N ALA A 96 -1.60 -18.91 -3.72
CA ALA A 96 -1.62 -17.68 -2.96
C ALA A 96 -2.70 -16.71 -3.47
N THR A 97 -3.06 -15.75 -2.62
CA THR A 97 -3.82 -14.55 -2.99
C THR A 97 -2.94 -13.33 -2.77
N THR A 98 -3.26 -12.22 -3.44
CA THR A 98 -2.61 -10.94 -3.18
C THR A 98 -3.61 -10.01 -2.52
N ASP A 99 -3.28 -9.51 -1.35
CA ASP A 99 -4.03 -8.47 -0.67
C ASP A 99 -3.37 -7.13 -0.95
N TYR A 100 -4.10 -6.21 -1.58
CA TYR A 100 -3.65 -4.84 -1.82
C TYR A 100 -4.10 -3.94 -0.67
N TRP A 101 -3.15 -3.49 0.11
CA TRP A 101 -3.37 -2.59 1.23
C TRP A 101 -3.29 -1.15 0.79
N VAL A 102 -4.24 -0.35 1.23
CA VAL A 102 -4.26 1.08 1.04
C VAL A 102 -4.07 1.75 2.39
N ASN A 103 -2.97 2.48 2.52
CA ASN A 103 -2.58 3.15 3.74
C ASN A 103 -2.58 4.67 3.53
N ASP A 104 -2.80 5.41 4.59
CA ASP A 104 -2.73 6.87 4.58
C ASP A 104 -1.27 7.39 4.52
N LYS A 105 -1.09 8.70 4.57
CA LYS A 105 0.25 9.33 4.53
C LYS A 105 1.13 8.95 5.71
N LYS A 106 0.57 8.51 6.85
CA LYS A 106 1.30 8.04 8.03
C LYS A 106 1.64 6.55 7.97
N ALA A 107 1.27 5.89 6.89
CA ALA A 107 1.35 4.44 6.68
C ALA A 107 0.38 3.63 7.57
N GLU A 108 -0.69 4.25 8.07
CA GLU A 108 -1.76 3.57 8.77
C GLU A 108 -2.74 2.94 7.79
N PRO A 109 -3.15 1.67 7.97
CA PRO A 109 -4.02 0.98 7.03
C PRO A 109 -5.44 1.55 7.07
N LEU A 110 -5.97 1.91 5.90
CA LEU A 110 -7.35 2.39 5.74
C LEU A 110 -8.29 1.28 5.30
N PHE A 111 -7.91 0.55 4.25
CA PHE A 111 -8.68 -0.58 3.76
C PHE A 111 -7.79 -1.55 2.99
N VAL A 112 -8.31 -2.75 2.78
CA VAL A 112 -7.65 -3.80 2.01
C VAL A 112 -8.59 -4.33 0.93
N VAL A 113 -7.99 -4.66 -0.20
CA VAL A 113 -8.68 -5.30 -1.34
C VAL A 113 -7.98 -6.61 -1.63
N THR A 114 -8.67 -7.73 -1.42
CA THR A 114 -8.13 -9.04 -1.82
C THR A 114 -8.24 -9.20 -3.32
N GLY A 115 -7.11 -9.39 -3.99
CA GLY A 115 -7.02 -9.61 -5.42
C GLY A 115 -7.76 -10.87 -5.85
N THR A 116 -8.37 -10.83 -7.04
CA THR A 116 -8.80 -12.05 -7.71
C THR A 116 -7.59 -12.81 -8.22
N LEU A 117 -7.79 -14.06 -8.66
CA LEU A 117 -6.70 -14.89 -9.21
C LEU A 117 -5.96 -14.13 -10.32
N ASN A 118 -4.63 -14.07 -10.24
CA ASN A 118 -3.76 -13.39 -11.21
C ASN A 118 -4.03 -11.89 -11.39
N GLU A 119 -4.77 -11.26 -10.52
CA GLU A 119 -5.00 -9.82 -10.61
C GLU A 119 -3.73 -9.05 -10.25
N ARG A 120 -3.26 -8.24 -11.21
CA ARG A 120 -2.11 -7.35 -11.04
C ARG A 120 -2.54 -6.01 -10.43
N LEU A 121 -1.59 -5.30 -9.85
CA LEU A 121 -1.81 -4.00 -9.20
C LEU A 121 -2.64 -3.02 -10.03
N ILE A 122 -2.31 -2.80 -11.30
CA ILE A 122 -3.05 -1.85 -12.17
C ILE A 122 -4.53 -2.24 -12.30
N SER A 123 -4.84 -3.54 -12.40
CA SER A 123 -6.23 -4.01 -12.48
C SER A 123 -6.97 -3.78 -11.16
N ALA A 124 -6.37 -4.15 -10.03
CA ALA A 124 -6.93 -3.93 -8.70
C ALA A 124 -7.13 -2.42 -8.43
N MET A 125 -6.16 -1.60 -8.81
CA MET A 125 -6.25 -0.14 -8.73
C MET A 125 -7.48 0.38 -9.47
N ASN A 126 -7.59 0.08 -10.78
CA ASN A 126 -8.67 0.62 -11.60
C ASN A 126 -10.06 0.15 -11.17
N ARG A 127 -10.18 -1.14 -10.82
CA ARG A 127 -11.50 -1.75 -10.56
C ARG A 127 -12.04 -1.47 -9.17
N ARG A 128 -11.16 -1.32 -8.16
CA ARG A 128 -11.60 -1.32 -6.77
C ARG A 128 -10.95 -0.22 -5.92
N ILE A 129 -9.63 0.00 -6.05
CA ILE A 129 -8.92 0.91 -5.15
C ILE A 129 -9.24 2.37 -5.51
N LEU A 130 -9.07 2.77 -6.77
CA LEU A 130 -9.32 4.15 -7.19
C LEU A 130 -10.79 4.58 -7.03
N PRO A 131 -11.80 3.73 -7.36
CA PRO A 131 -13.19 4.03 -7.05
C PRO A 131 -13.44 4.24 -5.55
N GLU A 132 -12.88 3.38 -4.69
CA GLU A 132 -13.03 3.49 -3.25
C GLU A 132 -12.32 4.74 -2.69
N VAL A 133 -11.08 5.01 -3.11
CA VAL A 133 -10.39 6.25 -2.75
C VAL A 133 -11.23 7.46 -3.18
N ARG A 134 -11.80 7.44 -4.40
CA ARG A 134 -12.63 8.54 -4.90
C ARG A 134 -13.91 8.70 -4.08
N ARG A 135 -14.54 7.60 -3.65
CA ARG A 135 -15.68 7.62 -2.74
C ARG A 135 -15.34 8.29 -1.41
N LEU A 136 -14.18 7.97 -0.84
CA LEU A 136 -13.73 8.47 0.46
C LEU A 136 -13.37 9.97 0.43
N VAL A 137 -12.69 10.43 -0.63
CA VAL A 137 -12.14 11.80 -0.70
C VAL A 137 -13.02 12.78 -1.47
N GLY A 138 -14.02 12.28 -2.20
CA GLY A 138 -14.88 13.07 -3.07
C GLY A 138 -14.34 13.27 -4.49
N PRO A 139 -15.20 13.62 -5.46
CA PRO A 139 -14.88 13.61 -6.89
C PRO A 139 -13.89 14.71 -7.32
N LYS A 140 -13.84 15.82 -6.61
CA LYS A 140 -13.05 17.01 -7.01
C LYS A 140 -11.64 17.03 -6.44
N ARG A 141 -11.35 16.26 -5.39
CA ARG A 141 -10.07 16.31 -4.68
C ARG A 141 -8.97 15.65 -5.50
N ARG A 142 -7.84 16.35 -5.67
CA ARG A 142 -6.62 15.76 -6.21
C ARG A 142 -5.87 15.06 -5.09
N VAL A 143 -5.48 13.81 -5.32
CA VAL A 143 -4.75 12.98 -4.34
C VAL A 143 -3.57 12.30 -5.00
N THR A 144 -2.55 11.98 -4.23
CA THR A 144 -1.35 11.30 -4.70
C THR A 144 -1.41 9.81 -4.36
N MET A 145 -1.27 8.97 -5.36
CA MET A 145 -1.14 7.51 -5.20
C MET A 145 0.32 7.13 -5.25
N VAL A 146 0.80 6.47 -4.19
CA VAL A 146 2.19 6.02 -4.06
C VAL A 146 2.22 4.50 -4.15
N PHE A 147 2.96 3.95 -5.10
CA PHE A 147 3.04 2.50 -5.32
C PHE A 147 4.39 2.13 -5.94
N ASP A 148 4.69 0.85 -5.95
CA ASP A 148 5.96 0.32 -6.46
C ASP A 148 5.96 0.21 -8.00
N ARG A 149 7.08 -0.33 -8.53
CA ARG A 149 7.29 -0.53 -9.98
C ARG A 149 6.37 -1.58 -10.62
N GLU A 150 5.57 -2.33 -9.86
CA GLU A 150 4.55 -3.23 -10.43
C GLU A 150 3.48 -2.43 -11.17
N GLY A 151 3.15 -1.23 -10.68
CA GLY A 151 2.23 -0.29 -11.31
C GLY A 151 2.81 0.51 -12.48
N TRP A 152 4.00 0.17 -12.99
CA TRP A 152 4.66 0.95 -14.03
C TRP A 152 3.92 0.91 -15.36
N SER A 153 3.32 2.03 -15.75
CA SER A 153 2.72 2.25 -17.06
C SER A 153 2.55 3.76 -17.33
N PRO A 154 3.42 4.39 -18.15
CA PRO A 154 3.29 5.81 -18.47
C PRO A 154 1.93 6.19 -19.07
N LYS A 155 1.33 5.33 -19.91
CA LYS A 155 -0.02 5.54 -20.45
C LYS A 155 -1.07 5.61 -19.32
N TRP A 156 -0.95 4.72 -18.37
CA TRP A 156 -1.83 4.70 -17.20
C TRP A 156 -1.59 5.91 -16.28
N PHE A 157 -0.34 6.34 -16.09
CA PHE A 157 -0.02 7.55 -15.32
C PHE A 157 -0.69 8.79 -15.92
N LYS A 158 -0.67 8.93 -17.27
CA LYS A 158 -1.38 10.01 -17.97
C LYS A 158 -2.88 9.95 -17.71
N ALA A 159 -3.48 8.75 -17.76
CA ALA A 159 -4.90 8.55 -17.47
C ALA A 159 -5.26 8.87 -16.01
N LEU A 160 -4.42 8.48 -15.04
CA LEU A 160 -4.60 8.82 -13.63
C LEU A 160 -4.54 10.33 -13.40
N TYR A 161 -3.57 11.00 -14.00
CA TYR A 161 -3.40 12.45 -13.88
C TYR A 161 -4.63 13.21 -14.39
N ALA A 162 -5.21 12.78 -15.52
CA ALA A 162 -6.46 13.33 -16.05
C ALA A 162 -7.64 13.15 -15.08
N GLN A 163 -7.64 12.06 -14.30
CA GLN A 163 -8.66 11.75 -13.28
C GLN A 163 -8.37 12.38 -11.92
N ARG A 164 -7.46 13.35 -11.83
CA ARG A 164 -7.03 14.02 -10.58
C ARG A 164 -6.36 13.09 -9.56
N PHE A 165 -5.69 12.05 -10.04
CA PHE A 165 -4.77 11.23 -9.25
C PHE A 165 -3.33 11.56 -9.66
N ASP A 166 -2.57 12.14 -8.75
CA ASP A 166 -1.13 12.25 -8.93
C ASP A 166 -0.48 10.90 -8.64
N VAL A 167 0.63 10.66 -9.30
CA VAL A 167 1.42 9.42 -9.18
C VAL A 167 2.75 9.73 -8.50
N LEU A 168 3.18 8.83 -7.64
CA LEU A 168 4.56 8.74 -7.15
C LEU A 168 4.97 7.27 -7.17
N SER A 169 5.97 6.94 -8.01
CA SER A 169 6.42 5.55 -8.21
C SER A 169 7.88 5.48 -8.63
N TYR A 170 8.52 4.33 -8.44
CA TYR A 170 9.85 4.08 -8.98
C TYR A 170 9.83 4.06 -10.52
N ARG A 171 10.87 4.64 -11.13
CA ARG A 171 11.12 4.45 -12.56
C ARG A 171 11.54 3.02 -12.83
N LYS A 172 10.94 2.40 -13.86
CA LYS A 172 11.26 1.05 -14.32
C LYS A 172 12.02 1.11 -15.64
N GLY A 173 12.86 0.12 -15.88
CA GLY A 173 13.69 0.00 -17.10
C GLY A 173 15.08 0.60 -16.90
N ASN A 174 15.87 0.53 -17.98
CA ASN A 174 17.18 1.13 -18.01
C ASN A 174 17.05 2.64 -18.27
N TYR A 175 17.88 3.41 -17.63
CA TYR A 175 18.01 4.85 -17.83
C TYR A 175 19.45 5.29 -17.63
N ASP A 176 19.86 6.30 -18.40
CA ASP A 176 21.21 6.84 -18.31
C ASP A 176 21.45 7.46 -16.93
N LEU A 177 22.64 7.27 -16.42
CA LEU A 177 23.05 7.92 -15.18
C LEU A 177 23.17 9.42 -15.39
N TRP A 178 22.75 10.20 -14.40
CA TRP A 178 23.02 11.63 -14.40
C TRP A 178 24.40 11.91 -13.83
N PRO A 179 25.09 12.96 -14.32
CA PRO A 179 26.37 13.36 -13.77
C PRO A 179 26.28 13.61 -12.26
N ARG A 180 27.31 13.24 -11.53
CA ARG A 180 27.35 13.44 -10.08
C ARG A 180 27.25 14.93 -9.69
N SER A 181 27.72 15.82 -10.56
CA SER A 181 27.60 17.27 -10.40
C SER A 181 26.17 17.79 -10.31
N ASP A 182 25.18 17.03 -10.79
CA ASP A 182 23.77 17.41 -10.71
C ASP A 182 23.16 17.17 -9.32
N PHE A 183 23.85 16.36 -8.51
CA PHE A 183 23.33 15.98 -7.19
C PHE A 183 23.83 16.96 -6.13
N SER A 184 22.93 17.31 -5.23
CA SER A 184 23.23 18.12 -4.06
C SER A 184 22.65 17.50 -2.80
N VAL A 185 23.28 17.77 -1.65
CA VAL A 185 22.77 17.33 -0.36
C VAL A 185 21.60 18.23 0.03
N VAL A 186 20.41 17.64 0.11
CA VAL A 186 19.17 18.30 0.51
C VAL A 186 18.81 17.85 1.92
N ARG A 187 18.72 18.83 2.84
CA ARG A 187 18.39 18.61 4.25
C ARG A 187 17.09 19.30 4.62
N GLY A 188 16.35 18.72 5.56
CA GLY A 188 15.12 19.35 6.06
C GLY A 188 14.34 18.44 7.00
N GLN A 189 13.12 18.84 7.26
CA GLN A 189 12.19 18.03 8.05
C GLN A 189 11.00 17.59 7.19
N VAL A 190 10.67 16.29 7.28
CA VAL A 190 9.44 15.74 6.70
C VAL A 190 8.70 14.99 7.81
N GLU A 191 7.47 15.42 8.08
CA GLU A 191 6.65 14.84 9.17
C GLU A 191 7.37 14.80 10.53
N GLY A 192 8.05 15.88 10.88
CA GLY A 192 8.78 16.02 12.15
C GLY A 192 10.12 15.28 12.22
N ARG A 193 10.51 14.55 11.16
CA ARG A 193 11.78 13.82 11.10
C ARG A 193 12.82 14.60 10.33
N LYS A 194 14.03 14.68 10.85
CA LYS A 194 15.18 15.19 10.11
C LYS A 194 15.54 14.19 9.01
N VAL A 195 15.67 14.67 7.80
CA VAL A 195 15.95 13.88 6.60
C VAL A 195 17.06 14.52 5.81
N GLU A 196 17.97 13.71 5.30
CA GLU A 196 19.07 14.13 4.44
C GLU A 196 19.24 13.13 3.31
N TYR A 197 19.26 13.63 2.08
CA TYR A 197 19.53 12.84 0.88
C TYR A 197 20.38 13.63 -0.10
N GLU A 198 21.22 12.94 -0.85
CA GLU A 198 21.88 13.49 -2.05
C GLU A 198 20.94 13.30 -3.24
N LEU A 199 20.34 14.40 -3.72
CA LEU A 199 19.25 14.39 -4.70
C LEU A 199 19.60 15.22 -5.94
N ALA A 200 19.03 14.80 -7.06
CA ALA A 200 18.92 15.57 -8.29
C ALA A 200 17.48 15.51 -8.82
N GLU A 201 17.04 16.55 -9.51
CA GLU A 201 15.68 16.66 -10.06
C GLU A 201 15.71 17.17 -11.49
N ARG A 202 14.92 16.52 -12.37
CA ARG A 202 14.71 16.98 -13.75
C ARG A 202 13.27 16.74 -14.18
N THR A 203 12.78 17.53 -15.13
CA THR A 203 11.57 17.23 -15.88
C THR A 203 11.93 16.27 -17.02
N VAL A 204 11.21 15.15 -17.10
CA VAL A 204 11.42 14.15 -18.14
C VAL A 204 10.13 13.88 -18.90
N GLU A 205 10.24 13.66 -20.20
CA GLU A 205 9.13 13.23 -21.02
C GLU A 205 9.06 11.70 -21.00
N VAL A 206 7.96 11.15 -20.44
CA VAL A 206 7.77 9.70 -20.29
C VAL A 206 6.92 9.11 -21.41
N LEU A 207 6.18 9.94 -22.10
CA LEU A 207 5.43 9.69 -23.34
C LEU A 207 5.36 10.96 -24.15
N PRO A 208 5.15 10.92 -25.48
CA PRO A 208 4.94 12.11 -26.29
C PRO A 208 3.86 13.03 -25.69
N GLY A 209 4.25 14.25 -25.36
CA GLY A 209 3.39 15.26 -24.74
C GLY A 209 3.01 14.99 -23.27
N PHE A 210 3.66 14.03 -22.58
CA PHE A 210 3.42 13.81 -21.17
C PHE A 210 4.73 13.84 -20.36
N LYS A 211 4.90 14.93 -19.61
CA LYS A 211 6.06 15.19 -18.76
C LYS A 211 5.78 14.85 -17.30
N MET A 212 6.80 14.35 -16.62
CA MET A 212 6.80 14.10 -15.18
C MET A 212 8.07 14.66 -14.55
N ARG A 213 8.03 14.89 -13.24
CA ARG A 213 9.23 15.17 -12.45
C ARG A 213 9.92 13.84 -12.14
N GLU A 214 11.20 13.77 -12.43
CA GLU A 214 12.05 12.68 -12.00
C GLU A 214 12.97 13.18 -10.89
N VAL A 215 12.93 12.53 -9.75
CA VAL A 215 13.81 12.77 -8.61
C VAL A 215 14.71 11.55 -8.46
N ARG A 216 16.02 11.78 -8.43
CA ARG A 216 17.00 10.71 -8.21
C ARG A 216 17.72 10.91 -6.89
N ARG A 217 17.92 9.79 -6.19
CA ARG A 217 18.80 9.71 -5.03
C ARG A 217 20.10 9.04 -5.43
N MET A 218 21.22 9.69 -5.11
CA MET A 218 22.54 9.07 -5.14
C MET A 218 22.69 8.20 -3.88
N ARG A 219 23.08 6.95 -4.06
CA ARG A 219 23.39 6.03 -2.97
C ARG A 219 24.88 6.07 -2.66
N THR A 220 25.28 5.61 -1.48
CA THR A 220 26.69 5.51 -1.06
C THR A 220 27.51 4.60 -1.96
N ASP A 221 26.89 3.61 -2.62
CA ASP A 221 27.52 2.71 -3.61
C ASP A 221 27.60 3.32 -5.02
N GLY A 222 27.28 4.61 -5.20
CA GLY A 222 27.29 5.30 -6.49
C GLY A 222 26.07 5.01 -7.38
N LYS A 223 25.17 4.10 -6.99
CA LYS A 223 23.96 3.81 -7.75
C LYS A 223 22.93 4.90 -7.59
N GLN A 224 22.19 5.15 -8.66
CA GLN A 224 21.09 6.11 -8.66
C GLN A 224 19.75 5.38 -8.56
N THR A 225 18.89 5.84 -7.67
CA THR A 225 17.51 5.36 -7.59
C THR A 225 16.57 6.45 -8.06
N ALA A 226 15.84 6.19 -9.15
CA ALA A 226 14.95 7.15 -9.79
C ALA A 226 13.50 6.94 -9.40
N VAL A 227 12.81 8.00 -9.05
CA VAL A 227 11.36 8.05 -8.81
C VAL A 227 10.72 9.09 -9.71
N LEU A 228 9.50 8.82 -10.15
CA LEU A 228 8.70 9.72 -10.98
C LEU A 228 7.47 10.18 -10.25
N THR A 229 7.11 11.44 -10.43
CA THR A 229 5.88 11.98 -9.88
C THR A 229 5.22 12.99 -10.83
N THR A 230 3.89 13.01 -10.82
CA THR A 230 3.09 14.09 -11.43
C THR A 230 2.73 15.17 -10.43
N ARG A 231 3.12 15.02 -9.15
CA ARG A 231 2.88 16.01 -8.10
C ARG A 231 3.92 17.13 -8.15
N TRP A 232 3.69 18.10 -8.99
CA TRP A 232 4.63 19.23 -9.24
C TRP A 232 4.90 20.09 -8.01
N THR A 233 3.92 20.23 -7.12
CA THR A 233 4.00 21.11 -5.94
C THR A 233 4.64 20.47 -4.70
N MET A 234 4.96 19.15 -4.76
CA MET A 234 5.57 18.47 -3.62
C MET A 234 7.06 18.80 -3.53
N PRO A 235 7.59 19.23 -2.36
CA PRO A 235 9.03 19.47 -2.19
C PRO A 235 9.84 18.23 -2.55
N VAL A 236 11.02 18.42 -3.18
CA VAL A 236 11.87 17.31 -3.65
C VAL A 236 12.24 16.35 -2.55
N LEU A 237 12.55 16.87 -1.36
CA LEU A 237 12.85 16.08 -0.18
C LEU A 237 11.66 15.21 0.25
N ALA A 238 10.43 15.74 0.17
CA ALA A 238 9.22 14.99 0.48
C ALA A 238 8.93 13.90 -0.55
N VAL A 239 9.18 14.15 -1.84
CA VAL A 239 9.07 13.13 -2.90
C VAL A 239 10.01 11.97 -2.60
N ALA A 240 11.29 12.26 -2.34
CA ALA A 240 12.30 11.27 -2.01
C ALA A 240 11.94 10.48 -0.75
N TRP A 241 11.65 11.19 0.34
CA TRP A 241 11.35 10.59 1.64
C TRP A 241 10.14 9.65 1.56
N ARG A 242 9.04 10.09 0.95
CA ARG A 242 7.82 9.26 0.84
C ARG A 242 8.04 7.99 0.05
N MET A 243 8.91 8.01 -0.94
CA MET A 243 9.17 6.82 -1.73
C MET A 243 10.21 5.90 -1.08
N PHE A 244 11.27 6.45 -0.49
CA PHE A 244 12.33 5.65 0.10
C PHE A 244 12.00 5.13 1.50
N GLU A 245 11.10 5.79 2.23
CA GLU A 245 10.58 5.34 3.52
C GLU A 245 9.29 4.49 3.39
N ARG A 246 8.92 4.11 2.17
CA ARG A 246 7.75 3.24 1.91
C ARG A 246 7.84 1.88 2.62
N TRP A 247 9.05 1.41 2.93
CA TRP A 247 9.29 0.21 3.73
C TRP A 247 8.59 0.22 5.11
N ARG A 248 8.14 1.38 5.58
CA ARG A 248 7.33 1.47 6.81
C ARG A 248 6.01 0.69 6.69
N GLN A 249 5.44 0.62 5.47
CA GLN A 249 4.32 -0.29 5.18
C GLN A 249 4.75 -1.76 5.25
N GLU A 250 5.91 -2.09 4.72
CA GLU A 250 6.43 -3.46 4.73
C GLU A 250 6.64 -3.96 6.16
N ASN A 251 7.00 -3.08 7.09
CA ASN A 251 7.10 -3.43 8.51
C ASN A 251 5.73 -3.76 9.12
N PHE A 252 4.65 -3.08 8.71
CA PHE A 252 3.30 -3.44 9.14
C PHE A 252 2.98 -4.90 8.81
N PHE A 253 3.33 -5.37 7.62
CA PHE A 253 3.10 -6.77 7.20
C PHE A 253 3.96 -7.81 7.94
N ARG A 254 5.02 -7.39 8.65
CA ARG A 254 5.81 -8.31 9.49
C ARG A 254 5.10 -8.68 10.78
N TYR A 255 4.17 -7.85 11.22
CA TYR A 255 3.46 -8.03 12.50
C TYR A 255 2.04 -8.59 12.33
N MET A 256 1.56 -8.73 11.11
CA MET A 256 0.33 -9.45 10.77
C MET A 256 0.60 -10.94 10.51
#